data_4d3de6ae4304e7e5d25f1b4b7d011e0b
#
_entry.id   4d3de6ae4304e7e5d25f1b4b7d011e0b
#
_cell.length_a   1.000
_cell.length_b   1.000
_cell.length_c   1.000
_cell.angle_alpha   90.00
_cell.angle_beta   90.00
_cell.angle_gamma   90.00
#
_symmetry.space_group_name_H-M   'P 1'
#
loop_
_entity.id
_entity.type
_entity.pdbx_description
1 polymer ?
#
loop_
_entity_poly.entity_id
_entity_poly.type
_entity_poly.pdbx_seq_one_letter_code
_entity_poly.pdbx_strand_id
1 'polypeptide(L)'
;DYTEVEVKITRYRKVVTKNKTFYHLVFNITPFYGEGGGQVGDSGVLIGEKETIRIIDTKKENGLTIHLAEKMPEDVTQTFVAKVDEHKRVLTANNHSATHLLDYALRKVLGKHVEQKGSYVSDEHLRFDFSHFQKVTDEELAEVAAIVNRLIRMNIPLEEHRSVPMAKAQAMGALAIFGEKYGDLVRVIKYGESVELCGGTHVPATGQIGFFKILSESSVSAGVRRIEAITADKAEEYINNSFAIIREMEKMFKSNKNLMECVKNVLEENEGLKKETEKFAKESLRLLKERLKNEKKVYRDINLIITNLSIPAAQVKDIAFQLKGEYDKVIFIAGGVNAGKPHLTVMISNSIAEDYGLNAGQIVRESAQEIKGGGGGQPFFATAGGAYPEGIEKAIEKAEKLVMHKINVD
;
A
#
# COMPACT_ATOMS: atom_id res chain seq x y z
N ASP A 1 34.70 17.63 13.52
CA ASP A 1 33.56 18.22 12.83
C ASP A 1 32.74 19.00 13.84
N TYR A 2 32.72 20.31 13.63
CA TYR A 2 31.99 21.23 14.53
C TYR A 2 30.49 21.18 14.20
N THR A 3 29.64 21.21 15.23
CA THR A 3 28.19 21.35 15.08
C THR A 3 27.73 22.80 15.29
N GLU A 4 28.62 23.66 15.80
CA GLU A 4 28.38 25.08 16.08
C GLU A 4 29.65 25.90 15.78
N VAL A 5 29.51 27.00 15.03
CA VAL A 5 30.63 27.88 14.62
C VAL A 5 30.15 29.31 14.41
N GLU A 6 30.95 30.30 14.81
CA GLU A 6 30.71 31.71 14.45
C GLU A 6 30.98 31.91 12.93
N VAL A 7 30.03 32.54 12.25
CA VAL A 7 30.06 32.77 10.82
C VAL A 7 29.70 34.18 10.41
N LYS A 8 30.16 34.59 9.23
CA LYS A 8 29.75 35.84 8.56
C LYS A 8 29.14 35.51 7.21
N ILE A 9 28.04 36.15 6.85
CA ILE A 9 27.44 36.02 5.52
C ILE A 9 28.34 36.77 4.51
N THR A 10 28.81 36.04 3.53
CA THR A 10 29.67 36.58 2.45
C THR A 10 28.89 36.88 1.17
N ARG A 11 27.84 36.10 0.91
CA ARG A 11 26.93 36.27 -0.24
C ARG A 11 25.53 35.90 0.16
N TYR A 12 24.54 36.54 -0.47
CA TYR A 12 23.15 36.21 -0.29
C TYR A 12 22.32 36.54 -1.55
N ARG A 13 21.22 35.85 -1.73
CA ARG A 13 20.19 36.15 -2.75
C ARG A 13 18.80 35.70 -2.33
N LYS A 14 17.77 36.43 -2.77
CA LYS A 14 16.37 36.02 -2.67
C LYS A 14 16.04 35.08 -3.83
N VAL A 15 15.40 33.97 -3.56
CA VAL A 15 14.93 33.01 -4.56
C VAL A 15 13.40 32.88 -4.44
N VAL A 16 12.72 33.16 -5.53
CA VAL A 16 11.25 33.07 -5.61
C VAL A 16 10.90 31.95 -6.58
N THR A 17 10.18 30.95 -6.08
CA THR A 17 9.57 29.89 -6.88
C THR A 17 8.06 30.12 -7.00
N LYS A 18 7.36 29.34 -7.81
CA LYS A 18 5.90 29.47 -7.98
C LYS A 18 5.11 29.45 -6.67
N ASN A 19 5.61 28.79 -5.62
CA ASN A 19 4.86 28.54 -4.39
C ASN A 19 5.57 28.98 -3.10
N LYS A 20 6.86 29.35 -3.15
CA LYS A 20 7.64 29.70 -1.94
C LYS A 20 8.73 30.71 -2.24
N THR A 21 9.00 31.57 -1.25
CA THR A 21 10.18 32.42 -1.21
C THR A 21 11.13 31.86 -0.16
N PHE A 22 12.40 31.74 -0.49
CA PHE A 22 13.48 31.38 0.42
C PHE A 22 14.74 32.16 0.05
N TYR A 23 15.76 32.08 0.91
CA TYR A 23 16.97 32.86 0.74
C TYR A 23 18.18 31.93 0.72
N HIS A 24 19.09 32.17 -0.21
CA HIS A 24 20.38 31.53 -0.26
C HIS A 24 21.40 32.37 0.48
N LEU A 25 22.07 31.76 1.43
CA LEU A 25 23.15 32.39 2.20
C LEU A 25 24.44 31.58 1.99
N VAL A 26 25.55 32.26 1.82
CA VAL A 26 26.89 31.67 1.79
C VAL A 26 27.71 32.28 2.92
N PHE A 27 28.34 31.41 3.72
CA PHE A 27 29.15 31.83 4.86
C PHE A 27 30.64 31.78 4.54
N ASN A 28 31.44 32.48 5.31
CA ASN A 28 32.91 32.43 5.22
C ASN A 28 33.47 31.06 5.65
N ILE A 29 32.82 30.42 6.61
CA ILE A 29 33.06 29.06 7.08
C ILE A 29 31.72 28.45 7.44
N THR A 30 31.56 27.13 7.42
CA THR A 30 30.31 26.50 7.75
C THR A 30 30.48 25.17 8.48
N PRO A 31 29.64 24.89 9.52
CA PRO A 31 29.56 23.57 10.13
C PRO A 31 28.58 22.64 9.37
N PHE A 32 27.76 23.20 8.46
CA PHE A 32 26.73 22.45 7.74
C PHE A 32 27.33 21.59 6.62
N TYR A 33 26.96 20.33 6.57
CA TYR A 33 27.24 19.47 5.43
C TYR A 33 26.33 19.86 4.26
N GLY A 34 26.90 20.15 3.12
CA GLY A 34 26.14 20.37 1.89
C GLY A 34 25.85 19.05 1.18
N GLU A 35 24.62 18.90 0.67
CA GLU A 35 24.17 17.73 -0.07
C GLU A 35 25.23 17.24 -1.07
N GLY A 36 25.56 15.93 -1.02
CA GLY A 36 26.54 15.31 -1.91
C GLY A 36 26.78 13.85 -1.57
N GLY A 37 27.25 13.05 -2.54
CA GLY A 37 27.51 11.62 -2.35
C GLY A 37 26.28 10.81 -1.92
N GLY A 38 25.08 11.24 -2.31
CA GLY A 38 23.81 10.61 -1.89
C GLY A 38 23.30 11.01 -0.51
N GLN A 39 24.11 11.72 0.32
CA GLN A 39 23.69 12.22 1.62
C GLN A 39 23.00 13.58 1.47
N VAL A 40 21.85 13.76 2.13
CA VAL A 40 21.12 15.03 2.22
C VAL A 40 21.91 16.10 2.94
N GLY A 41 21.60 17.36 2.66
CA GLY A 41 22.19 18.50 3.36
C GLY A 41 21.68 18.63 4.79
N ASP A 42 22.51 19.27 5.62
CA ASP A 42 22.12 19.59 6.98
C ASP A 42 21.07 20.70 7.04
N SER A 43 20.29 20.64 8.08
CA SER A 43 19.44 21.74 8.55
C SER A 43 19.90 22.23 9.91
N GLY A 44 19.34 23.34 10.38
CA GLY A 44 19.67 23.92 11.69
C GLY A 44 19.23 25.36 11.81
N VAL A 45 20.00 26.14 12.54
CA VAL A 45 19.68 27.55 12.81
C VAL A 45 20.90 28.46 12.66
N LEU A 46 20.63 29.71 12.30
CA LEU A 46 21.58 30.80 12.27
C LEU A 46 21.12 31.79 13.35
N ILE A 47 21.88 31.92 14.42
CA ILE A 47 21.57 32.72 15.61
C ILE A 47 22.28 34.06 15.51
N GLY A 48 21.54 35.16 15.42
CA GLY A 48 22.03 36.52 15.49
C GLY A 48 21.72 37.16 16.87
N GLU A 49 22.07 38.43 17.06
CA GLU A 49 21.87 39.11 18.33
C GLU A 49 20.37 39.23 18.75
N LYS A 50 19.49 39.44 17.77
CA LYS A 50 18.06 39.69 18.00
C LYS A 50 17.12 38.68 17.37
N GLU A 51 17.66 37.77 16.54
CA GLU A 51 16.86 36.84 15.77
C GLU A 51 17.52 35.48 15.59
N THR A 52 16.69 34.48 15.43
CA THR A 52 17.10 33.16 15.00
C THR A 52 16.46 32.82 13.65
N ILE A 53 17.24 32.36 12.70
CA ILE A 53 16.81 32.06 11.34
C ILE A 53 16.99 30.58 11.09
N ARG A 54 15.96 29.93 10.63
CA ARG A 54 16.00 28.51 10.28
C ARG A 54 16.75 28.31 8.96
N ILE A 55 17.72 27.42 8.96
CA ILE A 55 18.35 26.84 7.78
C ILE A 55 17.63 25.53 7.49
N ILE A 56 16.87 25.49 6.39
CA ILE A 56 16.02 24.36 6.06
C ILE A 56 16.75 23.25 5.30
N ASP A 57 17.83 23.60 4.59
CA ASP A 57 18.63 22.68 3.80
C ASP A 57 19.99 23.31 3.46
N THR A 58 20.96 22.49 3.10
CA THR A 58 22.30 22.95 2.68
C THR A 58 22.73 22.20 1.41
N LYS A 59 23.11 22.95 0.37
CA LYS A 59 23.47 22.40 -0.95
C LYS A 59 24.86 22.80 -1.37
N LYS A 60 25.45 22.01 -2.28
CA LYS A 60 26.70 22.37 -2.96
C LYS A 60 26.38 22.75 -4.41
N GLU A 61 26.70 23.99 -4.79
CA GLU A 61 26.56 24.48 -6.15
C GLU A 61 27.82 25.26 -6.56
N ASN A 62 28.44 24.89 -7.67
CA ASN A 62 29.62 25.58 -8.22
C ASN A 62 30.76 25.77 -7.20
N GLY A 63 31.02 24.79 -6.36
CA GLY A 63 32.08 24.84 -5.33
C GLY A 63 31.70 25.67 -4.07
N LEU A 64 30.48 26.21 -4.00
CA LEU A 64 29.98 26.92 -2.84
C LEU A 64 29.03 26.06 -2.02
N THR A 65 29.10 26.20 -0.69
CA THR A 65 28.06 25.66 0.21
C THR A 65 26.99 26.72 0.40
N ILE A 66 25.78 26.40 -0.07
CA ILE A 66 24.62 27.30 -0.06
C ILE A 66 23.64 26.84 1.01
N HIS A 67 23.33 27.72 1.96
CA HIS A 67 22.38 27.49 3.04
C HIS A 67 21.03 28.08 2.64
N LEU A 68 20.00 27.28 2.62
CA LEU A 68 18.62 27.69 2.31
C LEU A 68 17.97 28.18 3.59
N ALA A 69 17.82 29.50 3.72
CA ALA A 69 17.21 30.15 4.87
C ALA A 69 15.73 30.47 4.62
N GLU A 70 14.91 30.34 5.67
CA GLU A 70 13.48 30.60 5.62
C GLU A 70 13.17 32.09 5.50
N LYS A 71 13.99 32.94 6.10
CA LYS A 71 13.93 34.39 6.00
C LYS A 71 15.31 35.03 5.83
N MET A 72 15.33 36.28 5.38
CA MET A 72 16.55 37.07 5.31
C MET A 72 16.85 37.66 6.70
N PRO A 73 18.12 37.67 7.14
CA PRO A 73 18.52 38.44 8.33
C PRO A 73 18.19 39.92 8.17
N GLU A 74 17.81 40.56 9.27
CA GLU A 74 17.59 42.04 9.32
C GLU A 74 18.90 42.78 9.09
N ASP A 75 19.99 42.29 9.69
CA ASP A 75 21.36 42.79 9.47
C ASP A 75 22.27 41.65 9.01
N VAL A 76 22.64 41.65 7.74
CA VAL A 76 23.54 40.66 7.14
C VAL A 76 25.00 40.86 7.48
N THR A 77 25.38 41.98 8.09
CA THR A 77 26.78 42.35 8.39
C THR A 77 27.25 41.87 9.75
N GLN A 78 26.32 41.49 10.64
CA GLN A 78 26.64 40.97 11.96
C GLN A 78 27.32 39.60 11.90
N THR A 79 27.94 39.22 12.99
CA THR A 79 28.40 37.85 13.21
C THR A 79 27.26 37.01 13.71
N PHE A 80 27.10 35.79 13.19
CA PHE A 80 26.09 34.83 13.59
C PHE A 80 26.75 33.59 14.17
N VAL A 81 26.01 32.86 15.00
CA VAL A 81 26.36 31.49 15.36
C VAL A 81 25.53 30.53 14.49
N ALA A 82 26.20 29.80 13.65
CA ALA A 82 25.61 28.75 12.82
C ALA A 82 25.62 27.43 13.60
N LYS A 83 24.44 26.88 13.86
CA LYS A 83 24.23 25.67 14.67
C LYS A 83 23.46 24.62 13.88
N VAL A 84 24.07 23.45 13.73
CA VAL A 84 23.48 22.30 13.02
C VAL A 84 22.40 21.66 13.90
N ASP A 85 21.36 21.09 13.29
CA ASP A 85 20.46 20.17 13.93
C ASP A 85 21.21 18.86 14.22
N GLU A 86 21.71 18.75 15.44
CA GLU A 86 22.56 17.63 15.87
C GLU A 86 21.83 16.30 15.80
N HIS A 87 20.53 16.27 16.14
CA HIS A 87 19.73 15.04 16.11
C HIS A 87 19.63 14.51 14.67
N LYS A 88 19.22 15.37 13.73
CA LYS A 88 19.18 15.03 12.31
C LYS A 88 20.54 14.60 11.77
N ARG A 89 21.62 15.31 12.13
CA ARG A 89 22.99 14.99 11.74
C ARG A 89 23.41 13.59 12.22
N VAL A 90 23.13 13.26 13.48
CA VAL A 90 23.47 11.96 14.08
C VAL A 90 22.73 10.84 13.36
N LEU A 91 21.40 10.95 13.16
CA LEU A 91 20.61 9.95 12.45
C LEU A 91 21.07 9.77 11.00
N THR A 92 21.40 10.88 10.31
CA THR A 92 21.95 10.83 8.96
C THR A 92 23.32 10.12 8.93
N ALA A 93 24.20 10.39 9.90
CA ALA A 93 25.50 9.72 10.01
C ALA A 93 25.36 8.21 10.33
N ASN A 94 24.36 7.83 11.14
CA ASN A 94 24.02 6.42 11.41
C ASN A 94 23.64 5.70 10.11
N ASN A 95 22.72 6.26 9.35
CA ASN A 95 22.29 5.70 8.06
C ASN A 95 23.44 5.67 7.04
N HIS A 96 24.30 6.70 7.01
CA HIS A 96 25.42 6.73 6.10
C HIS A 96 26.47 5.66 6.43
N SER A 97 26.82 5.53 7.69
CA SER A 97 27.77 4.49 8.12
C SER A 97 27.20 3.08 7.92
N ALA A 98 25.88 2.91 8.14
CA ALA A 98 25.20 1.65 7.82
C ALA A 98 25.21 1.33 6.32
N THR A 99 25.17 2.34 5.45
CA THR A 99 25.30 2.15 3.98
C THR A 99 26.62 1.52 3.61
N HIS A 100 27.74 1.96 4.21
CA HIS A 100 29.06 1.35 4.01
C HIS A 100 29.10 -0.12 4.49
N LEU A 101 28.55 -0.39 5.68
CA LEU A 101 28.46 -1.76 6.18
C LEU A 101 27.56 -2.65 5.31
N LEU A 102 26.51 -2.07 4.72
CA LEU A 102 25.59 -2.75 3.80
C LEU A 102 26.30 -3.11 2.49
N ASP A 103 27.04 -2.18 1.87
CA ASP A 103 27.83 -2.47 0.65
C ASP A 103 28.81 -3.61 0.91
N TYR A 104 29.59 -3.52 2.00
CA TYR A 104 30.49 -4.61 2.40
C TYR A 104 29.77 -5.94 2.55
N ALA A 105 28.61 -5.99 3.24
CA ALA A 105 27.85 -7.21 3.47
C ALA A 105 27.28 -7.79 2.17
N LEU A 106 26.75 -6.95 1.29
CA LEU A 106 26.23 -7.36 -0.02
C LEU A 106 27.34 -7.98 -0.89
N ARG A 107 28.51 -7.37 -0.94
CA ARG A 107 29.68 -7.91 -1.67
C ARG A 107 30.15 -9.24 -1.09
N LYS A 108 30.01 -9.42 0.21
CA LYS A 108 30.40 -10.67 0.90
C LYS A 108 29.43 -11.81 0.62
N VAL A 109 28.12 -11.55 0.58
CA VAL A 109 27.06 -12.54 0.37
C VAL A 109 26.82 -12.80 -1.12
N LEU A 110 26.65 -11.76 -1.92
CA LEU A 110 26.27 -11.87 -3.33
C LEU A 110 27.50 -11.95 -4.27
N GLY A 111 28.65 -11.45 -3.84
CA GLY A 111 29.88 -11.50 -4.62
C GLY A 111 30.44 -10.13 -5.04
N LYS A 112 31.66 -10.16 -5.58
CA LYS A 112 32.44 -8.96 -5.94
C LYS A 112 31.90 -8.13 -7.10
N HIS A 113 30.90 -8.64 -7.83
CA HIS A 113 30.21 -7.93 -8.91
C HIS A 113 29.24 -6.86 -8.41
N VAL A 114 28.92 -6.88 -7.11
CA VAL A 114 28.11 -5.84 -6.48
C VAL A 114 28.88 -4.51 -6.51
N GLU A 115 28.29 -3.51 -7.14
CA GLU A 115 28.82 -2.15 -7.23
C GLU A 115 27.68 -1.17 -6.96
N GLN A 116 27.94 -0.12 -6.20
CA GLN A 116 26.99 0.96 -5.99
C GLN A 116 26.64 1.63 -7.33
N LYS A 117 25.35 1.76 -7.62
CA LYS A 117 24.80 2.49 -8.78
C LYS A 117 24.09 3.77 -8.38
N GLY A 118 23.73 3.91 -7.12
CA GLY A 118 23.15 5.09 -6.51
C GLY A 118 22.96 4.91 -5.02
N SER A 119 22.82 6.01 -4.30
CA SER A 119 22.49 6.00 -2.88
C SER A 119 21.63 7.22 -2.53
N TYR A 120 20.89 7.09 -1.45
CA TYR A 120 20.21 8.20 -0.79
C TYR A 120 20.28 7.94 0.72
N VAL A 121 20.73 8.95 1.47
CA VAL A 121 20.94 8.85 2.90
C VAL A 121 20.36 10.09 3.57
N SER A 122 19.40 9.89 4.46
CA SER A 122 18.75 10.93 5.27
C SER A 122 18.71 10.49 6.74
N ASP A 123 18.12 11.30 7.58
CA ASP A 123 17.78 10.97 8.97
C ASP A 123 16.67 9.92 9.08
N GLU A 124 15.81 9.82 8.07
CA GLU A 124 14.65 8.91 8.06
C GLU A 124 15.03 7.48 7.61
N HIS A 125 15.84 7.36 6.55
CA HIS A 125 16.23 6.06 5.96
C HIS A 125 17.44 6.18 5.06
N LEU A 126 17.97 5.03 4.71
CA LEU A 126 18.95 4.87 3.65
C LEU A 126 18.36 4.06 2.48
N ARG A 127 18.85 4.37 1.28
CA ARG A 127 18.54 3.64 0.06
C ARG A 127 19.85 3.35 -0.67
N PHE A 128 20.02 2.11 -1.09
CA PHE A 128 21.23 1.65 -1.78
C PHE A 128 20.86 0.91 -3.06
N ASP A 129 21.26 1.45 -4.21
CA ASP A 129 21.06 0.87 -5.52
C ASP A 129 22.37 0.20 -5.97
N PHE A 130 22.32 -1.06 -6.37
CA PHE A 130 23.53 -1.84 -6.69
C PHE A 130 23.33 -2.77 -7.88
N SER A 131 24.45 -3.15 -8.52
CA SER A 131 24.44 -4.10 -9.64
C SER A 131 24.22 -5.53 -9.13
N HIS A 132 23.08 -6.13 -9.57
CA HIS A 132 22.81 -7.55 -9.36
C HIS A 132 21.72 -8.02 -10.34
N PHE A 133 21.89 -9.21 -10.92
CA PHE A 133 21.03 -9.67 -12.02
C PHE A 133 19.76 -10.41 -11.57
N GLN A 134 19.72 -10.88 -10.32
CA GLN A 134 18.62 -11.67 -9.79
C GLN A 134 17.95 -10.95 -8.62
N LYS A 135 16.74 -11.38 -8.26
CA LYS A 135 16.12 -10.98 -6.99
C LYS A 135 16.96 -11.55 -5.85
N VAL A 136 17.30 -10.72 -4.88
CA VAL A 136 17.94 -11.18 -3.64
C VAL A 136 16.94 -11.99 -2.84
N THR A 137 17.29 -13.18 -2.42
CA THR A 137 16.41 -14.06 -1.66
C THR A 137 16.24 -13.58 -0.22
N ASP A 138 15.19 -14.05 0.46
CA ASP A 138 14.93 -13.69 1.86
C ASP A 138 16.05 -14.21 2.78
N GLU A 139 16.67 -15.35 2.45
CA GLU A 139 17.79 -15.92 3.16
C GLU A 139 19.05 -15.06 2.99
N GLU A 140 19.36 -14.62 1.75
CA GLU A 140 20.47 -13.72 1.48
C GLU A 140 20.30 -12.37 2.17
N LEU A 141 19.09 -11.79 2.15
CA LEU A 141 18.76 -10.56 2.88
C LEU A 141 18.95 -10.73 4.39
N ALA A 142 18.53 -11.85 4.94
CA ALA A 142 18.71 -12.16 6.35
C ALA A 142 20.21 -12.28 6.71
N GLU A 143 21.02 -12.91 5.84
CA GLU A 143 22.46 -13.01 6.04
C GLU A 143 23.14 -11.65 5.96
N VAL A 144 22.80 -10.82 4.97
CA VAL A 144 23.30 -9.43 4.84
C VAL A 144 22.98 -8.64 6.10
N ALA A 145 21.72 -8.66 6.56
CA ALA A 145 21.31 -7.95 7.77
C ALA A 145 22.04 -8.47 9.02
N ALA A 146 22.27 -9.78 9.12
CA ALA A 146 23.01 -10.39 10.21
C ALA A 146 24.47 -9.94 10.25
N ILE A 147 25.12 -9.82 9.07
CA ILE A 147 26.51 -9.31 8.95
C ILE A 147 26.56 -7.86 9.41
N VAL A 148 25.69 -6.98 8.88
CA VAL A 148 25.66 -5.56 9.25
C VAL A 148 25.45 -5.40 10.75
N ASN A 149 24.45 -6.05 11.33
CA ASN A 149 24.16 -5.95 12.76
C ASN A 149 25.27 -6.56 13.63
N ARG A 150 26.02 -7.56 13.13
CA ARG A 150 27.22 -8.07 13.80
C ARG A 150 28.33 -7.01 13.85
N LEU A 151 28.61 -6.34 12.73
CA LEU A 151 29.62 -5.26 12.67
C LEU A 151 29.23 -4.09 13.57
N ILE A 152 27.96 -3.76 13.66
CA ILE A 152 27.43 -2.77 14.60
C ILE A 152 27.74 -3.17 16.05
N ARG A 153 27.42 -4.40 16.44
CA ARG A 153 27.68 -4.90 17.82
C ARG A 153 29.17 -5.01 18.16
N MET A 154 30.03 -5.15 17.16
CA MET A 154 31.50 -5.13 17.38
C MET A 154 32.01 -3.76 17.78
N ASN A 155 31.22 -2.71 17.64
CA ASN A 155 31.56 -1.33 17.98
C ASN A 155 32.92 -0.90 17.42
N ILE A 156 33.10 -1.14 16.13
CA ILE A 156 34.36 -0.87 15.43
C ILE A 156 34.59 0.64 15.35
N PRO A 157 35.76 1.17 15.83
CA PRO A 157 36.02 2.59 15.75
C PRO A 157 36.25 3.03 14.29
N LEU A 158 35.91 4.29 14.01
CA LEU A 158 36.18 4.94 12.73
C LEU A 158 37.69 5.17 12.56
N GLU A 159 38.26 4.61 11.51
CA GLU A 159 39.57 5.02 10.99
C GLU A 159 39.31 5.98 9.81
N GLU A 160 39.61 7.26 10.03
CA GLU A 160 39.48 8.30 9.02
C GLU A 160 40.85 8.78 8.53
N HIS A 161 41.06 8.74 7.22
CA HIS A 161 42.25 9.26 6.59
C HIS A 161 41.87 10.40 5.63
N ARG A 162 42.26 11.61 5.99
CA ARG A 162 42.00 12.83 5.18
C ARG A 162 43.20 13.11 4.24
N SER A 163 42.88 13.65 3.07
CA SER A 163 43.89 14.09 2.09
C SER A 163 44.87 12.98 1.69
N VAL A 164 44.37 11.78 1.43
CA VAL A 164 45.20 10.64 0.98
C VAL A 164 45.31 10.69 -0.54
N PRO A 165 46.55 10.51 -1.12
CA PRO A 165 46.68 10.33 -2.56
C PRO A 165 45.87 9.14 -3.07
N MET A 166 45.20 9.29 -4.23
CA MET A 166 44.34 8.26 -4.79
C MET A 166 45.03 6.88 -4.89
N ALA A 167 46.27 6.82 -5.35
CA ALA A 167 47.02 5.56 -5.44
C ALA A 167 47.20 4.87 -4.08
N LYS A 168 47.40 5.66 -3.00
CA LYS A 168 47.51 5.12 -1.65
C LYS A 168 46.17 4.62 -1.13
N ALA A 169 45.07 5.35 -1.41
CA ALA A 169 43.75 4.93 -1.03
C ALA A 169 43.36 3.61 -1.72
N GLN A 170 43.67 3.45 -3.00
CA GLN A 170 43.49 2.19 -3.73
C GLN A 170 44.31 1.04 -3.13
N ALA A 171 45.56 1.31 -2.75
CA ALA A 171 46.41 0.31 -2.07
C ALA A 171 45.86 -0.11 -0.69
N MET A 172 45.07 0.74 -0.02
CA MET A 172 44.30 0.40 1.19
C MET A 172 43.06 -0.43 0.93
N GLY A 173 42.74 -0.69 -0.34
CA GLY A 173 41.50 -1.40 -0.74
C GLY A 173 40.23 -0.53 -0.75
N ALA A 174 40.43 0.80 -0.76
CA ALA A 174 39.25 1.70 -0.75
C ALA A 174 38.42 1.58 -2.03
N LEU A 175 37.16 1.37 -1.88
CA LEU A 175 36.19 1.33 -2.97
C LEU A 175 35.83 2.77 -3.37
N ALA A 176 35.82 3.01 -4.68
CA ALA A 176 35.39 4.27 -5.26
C ALA A 176 33.96 4.11 -5.79
N ILE A 177 33.08 5.08 -5.54
CA ILE A 177 31.73 5.11 -6.08
C ILE A 177 31.81 5.33 -7.59
N PHE A 178 31.10 4.51 -8.35
CA PHE A 178 31.07 4.61 -9.81
C PHE A 178 30.42 5.94 -10.27
N GLY A 179 31.14 6.65 -11.16
CA GLY A 179 30.64 7.91 -11.76
C GLY A 179 30.97 9.18 -10.96
N GLU A 180 31.52 9.10 -9.77
CA GLU A 180 32.04 10.27 -9.06
C GLU A 180 33.45 10.70 -9.59
N LYS A 181 33.62 12.01 -9.66
CA LYS A 181 34.94 12.58 -10.03
C LYS A 181 35.72 12.91 -8.78
N TYR A 182 36.75 12.14 -8.52
CA TYR A 182 37.66 12.37 -7.40
C TYR A 182 38.83 13.25 -7.82
N GLY A 183 39.29 14.09 -6.90
CA GLY A 183 40.60 14.81 -7.08
C GLY A 183 41.80 13.91 -6.79
N ASP A 184 42.99 14.50 -6.85
CA ASP A 184 44.23 13.79 -6.55
C ASP A 184 44.31 13.34 -5.08
N LEU A 185 43.65 14.07 -4.18
CA LEU A 185 43.56 13.79 -2.75
C LEU A 185 42.11 13.43 -2.38
N VAL A 186 41.96 12.32 -1.68
CA VAL A 186 40.65 11.76 -1.28
C VAL A 186 40.57 11.53 0.23
N ARG A 187 39.34 11.44 0.73
CA ARG A 187 39.07 11.03 2.10
C ARG A 187 38.67 9.55 2.11
N VAL A 188 39.34 8.76 2.99
CA VAL A 188 39.05 7.33 3.17
C VAL A 188 38.38 7.15 4.52
N ILE A 189 37.26 6.44 4.52
CA ILE A 189 36.49 6.00 5.68
C ILE A 189 36.64 4.49 5.82
N LYS A 190 37.04 4.03 7.01
CA LYS A 190 37.27 2.62 7.26
C LYS A 190 36.65 2.17 8.58
N TYR A 191 35.88 1.09 8.51
CA TYR A 191 35.35 0.32 9.65
C TYR A 191 35.74 -1.15 9.50
N GLY A 192 36.89 -1.51 10.09
CA GLY A 192 37.42 -2.86 9.94
C GLY A 192 37.78 -3.20 8.48
N GLU A 193 37.00 -4.12 7.88
CA GLU A 193 37.18 -4.54 6.48
C GLU A 193 36.41 -3.69 5.46
N SER A 194 35.47 -2.86 5.89
CA SER A 194 34.76 -1.89 5.03
C SER A 194 35.66 -0.67 4.85
N VAL A 195 36.11 -0.40 3.62
CA VAL A 195 36.99 0.71 3.26
C VAL A 195 36.48 1.41 2.02
N GLU A 196 36.12 2.70 2.14
CA GLU A 196 35.49 3.43 1.04
C GLU A 196 36.00 4.87 0.92
N LEU A 197 35.93 5.42 -0.28
CA LEU A 197 36.13 6.84 -0.53
C LEU A 197 34.83 7.57 -0.23
N CYS A 198 34.81 8.41 0.80
CA CYS A 198 33.59 9.08 1.19
C CYS A 198 33.81 10.46 1.80
N GLY A 199 33.01 11.45 1.33
CA GLY A 199 33.00 12.82 1.86
C GLY A 199 31.90 13.10 2.89
N GLY A 200 31.05 12.12 3.19
CA GLY A 200 29.89 12.27 4.06
C GLY A 200 30.19 12.28 5.56
N THR A 201 29.14 12.40 6.37
CA THR A 201 29.25 12.34 7.83
C THR A 201 29.08 10.91 8.33
N HIS A 202 29.90 10.53 9.31
CA HIS A 202 29.94 9.16 9.84
C HIS A 202 29.99 9.14 11.35
N VAL A 203 29.55 8.01 11.93
CA VAL A 203 29.60 7.77 13.36
C VAL A 203 31.04 7.51 13.83
N PRO A 204 31.42 7.93 15.05
CA PRO A 204 32.74 7.63 15.62
C PRO A 204 33.02 6.15 15.80
N ALA A 205 31.99 5.32 15.98
CA ALA A 205 32.10 3.87 16.06
C ALA A 205 30.80 3.21 15.63
N THR A 206 30.88 2.01 15.04
CA THR A 206 29.71 1.32 14.46
C THR A 206 28.59 1.04 15.46
N GLY A 207 28.90 0.92 16.74
CA GLY A 207 27.88 0.70 17.80
C GLY A 207 26.87 1.84 17.92
N GLN A 208 27.22 3.06 17.51
CA GLN A 208 26.31 4.21 17.52
C GLN A 208 25.21 4.13 16.44
N ILE A 209 25.37 3.27 15.45
CA ILE A 209 24.32 3.03 14.42
C ILE A 209 23.05 2.45 15.06
N GLY A 210 23.16 1.77 16.19
CA GLY A 210 22.05 1.09 16.85
C GLY A 210 21.67 -0.20 16.14
N PHE A 211 20.37 -0.36 15.79
CA PHE A 211 19.88 -1.53 15.07
C PHE A 211 19.64 -1.19 13.59
N PHE A 212 20.09 -2.08 12.72
CA PHE A 212 19.88 -1.97 11.27
C PHE A 212 18.76 -2.93 10.83
N LYS A 213 17.77 -2.41 10.08
CA LYS A 213 16.65 -3.19 9.54
C LYS A 213 16.46 -2.91 8.06
N ILE A 214 16.53 -3.94 7.23
CA ILE A 214 16.08 -3.89 5.83
C ILE A 214 14.56 -3.85 5.81
N LEU A 215 13.98 -2.88 5.09
CA LEU A 215 12.54 -2.72 4.90
C LEU A 215 12.07 -3.36 3.60
N SER A 216 12.82 -3.16 2.51
CA SER A 216 12.44 -3.64 1.19
C SER A 216 13.65 -3.96 0.32
N GLU A 217 13.41 -4.86 -0.64
CA GLU A 217 14.30 -5.14 -1.77
C GLU A 217 13.47 -5.13 -3.04
N SER A 218 13.93 -4.41 -4.08
CA SER A 218 13.18 -4.25 -5.32
C SER A 218 14.08 -4.07 -6.55
N SER A 219 13.52 -4.25 -7.75
CA SER A 219 14.18 -3.94 -9.00
C SER A 219 14.03 -2.47 -9.38
N VAL A 220 15.10 -1.81 -9.78
CA VAL A 220 15.07 -0.44 -10.30
C VAL A 220 15.10 -0.44 -11.83
N SER A 221 15.99 -1.26 -12.40
CA SER A 221 16.14 -1.45 -13.84
C SER A 221 16.81 -2.79 -14.11
N ALA A 222 17.00 -3.14 -15.37
CA ALA A 222 17.71 -4.37 -15.72
C ALA A 222 19.12 -4.40 -15.11
N GLY A 223 19.38 -5.39 -14.27
CA GLY A 223 20.67 -5.58 -13.60
C GLY A 223 20.94 -4.62 -12.43
N VAL A 224 19.95 -3.84 -11.96
CA VAL A 224 20.06 -2.95 -10.81
C VAL A 224 18.98 -3.25 -9.78
N ARG A 225 19.41 -3.55 -8.56
CA ARG A 225 18.56 -3.81 -7.40
C ARG A 225 18.65 -2.67 -6.41
N ARG A 226 17.64 -2.50 -5.60
CA ARG A 226 17.51 -1.48 -4.56
C ARG A 226 17.21 -2.12 -3.22
N ILE A 227 17.92 -1.70 -2.19
CA ILE A 227 17.58 -1.97 -0.79
C ILE A 227 17.24 -0.65 -0.12
N GLU A 228 16.15 -0.65 0.66
CA GLU A 228 15.81 0.41 1.60
C GLU A 228 15.94 -0.14 3.02
N ALA A 229 16.58 0.64 3.89
CA ALA A 229 16.81 0.23 5.27
C ALA A 229 16.77 1.44 6.21
N ILE A 230 16.61 1.14 7.50
CA ILE A 230 16.55 2.11 8.59
C ILE A 230 17.50 1.71 9.71
N THR A 231 17.90 2.70 10.50
CA THR A 231 18.76 2.51 11.69
C THR A 231 18.22 3.26 12.90
N ALA A 232 18.86 3.09 14.03
CA ALA A 232 18.64 3.86 15.27
C ALA A 232 17.16 4.02 15.62
N ASP A 233 16.73 5.26 15.86
CA ASP A 233 15.38 5.62 16.31
C ASP A 233 14.28 5.08 15.38
N LYS A 234 14.50 5.13 14.06
CA LYS A 234 13.53 4.62 13.08
C LYS A 234 13.40 3.11 13.11
N ALA A 235 14.49 2.41 13.35
CA ALA A 235 14.45 0.96 13.52
C ALA A 235 13.77 0.56 14.82
N GLU A 236 13.99 1.32 15.90
CA GLU A 236 13.31 1.13 17.18
C GLU A 236 11.81 1.40 17.07
N GLU A 237 11.41 2.49 16.42
CA GLU A 237 10.02 2.83 16.14
C GLU A 237 9.33 1.71 15.34
N TYR A 238 9.97 1.22 14.28
CA TYR A 238 9.46 0.12 13.46
C TYR A 238 9.21 -1.15 14.28
N ILE A 239 10.16 -1.51 15.14
CA ILE A 239 10.05 -2.69 16.02
C ILE A 239 8.91 -2.50 17.02
N ASN A 240 8.86 -1.34 17.68
CA ASN A 240 7.82 -1.03 18.68
C ASN A 240 6.42 -1.05 18.08
N ASN A 241 6.24 -0.50 16.86
CA ASN A 241 4.97 -0.54 16.13
C ASN A 241 4.58 -1.97 15.76
N SER A 242 5.54 -2.81 15.33
CA SER A 242 5.30 -4.21 15.03
C SER A 242 4.82 -4.99 16.27
N PHE A 243 5.47 -4.78 17.40
CA PHE A 243 5.05 -5.39 18.68
C PHE A 243 3.70 -4.85 19.18
N ALA A 244 3.38 -3.57 18.92
CA ALA A 244 2.08 -3.02 19.29
C ALA A 244 0.95 -3.73 18.53
N ILE A 245 1.12 -3.95 17.21
CA ILE A 245 0.15 -4.71 16.39
C ILE A 245 -0.02 -6.14 16.93
N ILE A 246 1.08 -6.83 17.22
CA ILE A 246 1.04 -8.19 17.78
C ILE A 246 0.25 -8.21 19.09
N ARG A 247 0.53 -7.27 20.01
CA ARG A 247 -0.19 -7.16 21.29
C ARG A 247 -1.69 -6.87 21.12
N GLU A 248 -2.08 -6.07 20.13
CA GLU A 248 -3.49 -5.84 19.83
C GLU A 248 -4.17 -7.12 19.31
N MET A 249 -3.51 -7.86 18.44
CA MET A 249 -4.02 -9.15 17.97
C MET A 249 -4.17 -10.15 19.12
N GLU A 250 -3.19 -10.22 20.03
CA GLU A 250 -3.28 -11.06 21.24
C GLU A 250 -4.50 -10.71 22.11
N LYS A 251 -4.79 -9.42 22.27
CA LYS A 251 -6.01 -8.95 22.99
C LYS A 251 -7.29 -9.36 22.29
N MET A 252 -7.36 -9.22 20.96
CA MET A 252 -8.53 -9.60 20.15
C MET A 252 -8.83 -11.09 20.27
N PHE A 253 -7.81 -11.94 20.22
CA PHE A 253 -7.94 -13.39 20.35
C PHE A 253 -8.01 -13.88 21.80
N LYS A 254 -7.82 -12.99 22.79
CA LYS A 254 -7.73 -13.33 24.23
C LYS A 254 -6.71 -14.45 24.50
N SER A 255 -5.64 -14.49 23.72
CA SER A 255 -4.60 -15.51 23.78
C SER A 255 -3.24 -14.88 23.45
N ASN A 256 -2.22 -15.24 24.25
CA ASN A 256 -0.83 -14.83 24.06
C ASN A 256 0.12 -16.00 23.72
N LYS A 257 -0.40 -17.22 23.55
CA LYS A 257 0.44 -18.42 23.43
C LYS A 257 0.66 -18.89 22.00
N ASN A 258 -0.32 -18.73 21.10
CA ASN A 258 -0.21 -19.20 19.72
C ASN A 258 -1.14 -18.40 18.78
N LEU A 259 -0.74 -17.16 18.49
CA LEU A 259 -1.52 -16.26 17.66
C LEU A 259 -1.79 -16.82 16.25
N MET A 260 -0.79 -17.50 15.66
CA MET A 260 -0.93 -18.11 14.33
C MET A 260 -2.00 -19.21 14.32
N GLU A 261 -2.08 -20.01 15.38
CA GLU A 261 -3.13 -21.03 15.51
C GLU A 261 -4.52 -20.41 15.69
N CYS A 262 -4.61 -19.32 16.49
CA CYS A 262 -5.87 -18.58 16.60
C CYS A 262 -6.36 -18.06 15.26
N VAL A 263 -5.49 -17.44 14.47
CA VAL A 263 -5.81 -16.95 13.12
C VAL A 263 -6.24 -18.10 12.21
N LYS A 264 -5.51 -19.21 12.22
CA LYS A 264 -5.84 -20.41 11.44
C LYS A 264 -7.22 -20.95 11.80
N ASN A 265 -7.51 -21.10 13.08
CA ASN A 265 -8.81 -21.59 13.56
C ASN A 265 -9.97 -20.70 13.10
N VAL A 266 -9.82 -19.37 13.21
CA VAL A 266 -10.86 -18.42 12.73
C VAL A 266 -11.06 -18.52 11.24
N LEU A 267 -10.01 -18.72 10.44
CA LEU A 267 -10.14 -18.90 8.99
C LEU A 267 -10.85 -20.21 8.64
N GLU A 268 -10.51 -21.31 9.32
CA GLU A 268 -11.16 -22.62 9.15
C GLU A 268 -12.63 -22.59 9.58
N GLU A 269 -12.94 -21.94 10.72
CA GLU A 269 -14.32 -21.76 11.19
C GLU A 269 -15.15 -20.92 10.21
N ASN A 270 -14.59 -19.82 9.71
CA ASN A 270 -15.27 -18.98 8.71
C ASN A 270 -15.57 -19.73 7.41
N GLU A 271 -14.63 -20.57 6.94
CA GLU A 271 -14.86 -21.43 5.77
C GLU A 271 -15.93 -22.49 6.05
N GLY A 272 -15.92 -23.07 7.25
CA GLY A 272 -16.96 -24.00 7.69
C GLY A 272 -18.34 -23.38 7.72
N LEU A 273 -18.47 -22.18 8.34
CA LEU A 273 -19.73 -21.44 8.42
C LEU A 273 -20.26 -21.03 7.04
N LYS A 274 -19.39 -20.66 6.11
CA LYS A 274 -19.79 -20.38 4.71
C LYS A 274 -20.42 -21.60 4.04
N LYS A 275 -19.78 -22.77 4.13
CA LYS A 275 -20.30 -24.02 3.58
C LYS A 275 -21.63 -24.42 4.20
N GLU A 276 -21.77 -24.23 5.51
CA GLU A 276 -23.01 -24.50 6.24
C GLU A 276 -24.13 -23.56 5.80
N THR A 277 -23.86 -22.27 5.70
CA THR A 277 -24.79 -21.25 5.22
C THR A 277 -25.28 -21.57 3.79
N GLU A 278 -24.38 -21.95 2.89
CA GLU A 278 -24.73 -22.38 1.53
C GLU A 278 -25.63 -23.63 1.52
N LYS A 279 -25.34 -24.60 2.40
CA LYS A 279 -26.15 -25.80 2.55
C LYS A 279 -27.56 -25.45 3.04
N PHE A 280 -27.68 -24.63 4.08
CA PHE A 280 -28.98 -24.15 4.57
C PHE A 280 -29.75 -23.37 3.51
N ALA A 281 -29.07 -22.49 2.75
CA ALA A 281 -29.71 -21.75 1.66
C ALA A 281 -30.28 -22.72 0.58
N LYS A 282 -29.53 -23.73 0.16
CA LYS A 282 -29.99 -24.74 -0.80
C LYS A 282 -31.18 -25.55 -0.27
N GLU A 283 -31.11 -25.96 1.00
CA GLU A 283 -32.20 -26.71 1.64
C GLU A 283 -33.47 -25.88 1.76
N SER A 284 -33.36 -24.62 2.18
CA SER A 284 -34.47 -23.67 2.26
C SER A 284 -35.16 -23.47 0.90
N LEU A 285 -34.36 -23.34 -0.18
CA LEU A 285 -34.90 -23.24 -1.54
C LEU A 285 -35.61 -24.53 -1.99
N ARG A 286 -35.07 -25.70 -1.63
CA ARG A 286 -35.70 -26.99 -1.90
C ARG A 286 -37.07 -27.11 -1.20
N LEU A 287 -37.10 -26.79 0.08
CA LEU A 287 -38.37 -26.80 0.85
C LEU A 287 -39.39 -25.80 0.32
N LEU A 288 -38.92 -24.60 -0.05
CA LEU A 288 -39.79 -23.58 -0.67
C LEU A 288 -40.39 -24.08 -2.00
N LYS A 289 -39.56 -24.71 -2.85
CA LYS A 289 -40.02 -25.28 -4.11
C LYS A 289 -41.07 -26.36 -3.88
N GLU A 290 -40.86 -27.28 -2.93
CA GLU A 290 -41.88 -28.32 -2.61
C GLU A 290 -43.18 -27.69 -2.06
N ARG A 291 -43.10 -26.64 -1.24
CA ARG A 291 -44.29 -25.88 -0.82
C ARG A 291 -45.04 -25.31 -2.02
N LEU A 292 -44.36 -24.66 -2.93
CA LEU A 292 -44.96 -24.06 -4.13
C LEU A 292 -45.60 -25.10 -5.03
N LYS A 293 -45.02 -26.31 -5.11
CA LYS A 293 -45.64 -27.45 -5.84
C LYS A 293 -46.93 -27.92 -5.21
N ASN A 294 -47.04 -27.88 -3.89
CA ASN A 294 -48.27 -28.24 -3.16
C ASN A 294 -49.33 -27.14 -3.21
N GLU A 295 -48.94 -25.89 -3.30
CA GLU A 295 -49.85 -24.72 -3.38
C GLU A 295 -50.31 -24.39 -4.83
N LYS A 296 -49.79 -25.15 -5.85
CA LYS A 296 -50.16 -24.91 -7.24
C LYS A 296 -51.65 -25.14 -7.47
N LYS A 297 -52.26 -24.30 -8.30
CA LYS A 297 -53.60 -24.49 -8.85
C LYS A 297 -53.49 -25.14 -10.21
N VAL A 298 -54.40 -26.05 -10.51
CA VAL A 298 -54.48 -26.65 -11.85
C VAL A 298 -55.69 -26.07 -12.55
N TYR A 299 -55.47 -25.41 -13.67
CA TYR A 299 -56.49 -24.86 -14.52
C TYR A 299 -56.43 -25.51 -15.90
N ARG A 300 -57.50 -26.27 -16.27
CA ARG A 300 -57.45 -27.24 -17.41
C ARG A 300 -56.30 -28.23 -17.18
N ASP A 301 -55.24 -28.17 -17.99
CA ASP A 301 -54.05 -28.98 -17.87
C ASP A 301 -52.79 -28.18 -17.52
N ILE A 302 -52.97 -26.91 -17.13
CA ILE A 302 -51.87 -25.95 -16.82
C ILE A 302 -51.68 -25.88 -15.29
N ASN A 303 -50.43 -26.08 -14.86
CA ASN A 303 -50.05 -25.83 -13.46
C ASN A 303 -49.74 -24.34 -13.27
N LEU A 304 -50.58 -23.67 -12.48
CA LEU A 304 -50.49 -22.24 -12.19
C LEU A 304 -49.94 -22.05 -10.78
N ILE A 305 -48.79 -21.37 -10.66
CA ILE A 305 -48.16 -21.06 -9.37
C ILE A 305 -48.01 -19.55 -9.30
N ILE A 306 -48.75 -18.94 -8.37
CA ILE A 306 -48.74 -17.49 -8.12
C ILE A 306 -48.40 -17.27 -6.68
N THR A 307 -47.34 -16.46 -6.41
CA THR A 307 -46.82 -16.34 -5.06
C THR A 307 -46.14 -15.01 -4.80
N ASN A 308 -46.05 -14.65 -3.52
CA ASN A 308 -45.22 -13.55 -3.05
C ASN A 308 -43.99 -14.13 -2.32
N LEU A 309 -42.77 -13.87 -2.85
CA LEU A 309 -41.52 -14.42 -2.36
C LEU A 309 -40.51 -13.31 -2.05
N SER A 310 -40.29 -13.05 -0.77
CA SER A 310 -39.31 -12.05 -0.29
C SER A 310 -37.89 -12.63 -0.25
N ILE A 311 -37.41 -13.24 -1.34
CA ILE A 311 -36.08 -13.81 -1.52
C ILE A 311 -35.36 -13.11 -2.70
N PRO A 312 -34.02 -13.23 -2.84
CA PRO A 312 -33.32 -12.64 -3.96
C PRO A 312 -33.88 -13.10 -5.32
N ALA A 313 -34.00 -12.15 -6.26
CA ALA A 313 -34.55 -12.42 -7.61
C ALA A 313 -33.79 -13.54 -8.36
N ALA A 314 -32.49 -13.72 -8.09
CA ALA A 314 -31.71 -14.85 -8.64
C ALA A 314 -32.25 -16.21 -8.16
N GLN A 315 -32.61 -16.32 -6.89
CA GLN A 315 -33.18 -17.55 -6.32
C GLN A 315 -34.57 -17.82 -6.86
N VAL A 316 -35.40 -16.75 -7.07
CA VAL A 316 -36.73 -16.88 -7.72
C VAL A 316 -36.54 -17.40 -9.14
N LYS A 317 -35.55 -16.91 -9.89
CA LYS A 317 -35.20 -17.41 -11.22
C LYS A 317 -34.84 -18.90 -11.19
N ASP A 318 -34.00 -19.32 -10.26
CA ASP A 318 -33.60 -20.72 -10.13
C ASP A 318 -34.78 -21.65 -9.87
N ILE A 319 -35.68 -21.24 -8.96
CA ILE A 319 -36.94 -21.98 -8.70
C ILE A 319 -37.83 -22.05 -9.97
N ALA A 320 -37.99 -20.93 -10.67
CA ALA A 320 -38.78 -20.87 -11.89
C ALA A 320 -38.28 -21.86 -12.95
N PHE A 321 -36.99 -21.92 -13.20
CA PHE A 321 -36.41 -22.85 -14.17
C PHE A 321 -36.45 -24.31 -13.71
N GLN A 322 -36.33 -24.59 -12.42
CA GLN A 322 -36.51 -25.93 -11.87
C GLN A 322 -37.96 -26.39 -12.05
N LEU A 323 -38.95 -25.54 -11.76
CA LEU A 323 -40.38 -25.85 -11.99
C LEU A 323 -40.68 -26.09 -13.46
N LYS A 324 -40.10 -25.28 -14.36
CA LYS A 324 -40.25 -25.48 -15.81
C LYS A 324 -39.69 -26.82 -16.28
N GLY A 325 -38.59 -27.32 -15.64
CA GLY A 325 -38.02 -28.64 -15.96
C GLY A 325 -38.85 -29.82 -15.40
N GLU A 326 -39.73 -29.59 -14.40
CA GLU A 326 -40.52 -30.64 -13.78
C GLU A 326 -41.97 -30.75 -14.35
N TYR A 327 -42.47 -29.68 -14.96
CA TYR A 327 -43.78 -29.63 -15.54
C TYR A 327 -43.78 -29.23 -17.02
N ASP A 328 -44.40 -29.99 -17.86
CA ASP A 328 -44.54 -29.68 -19.29
C ASP A 328 -45.38 -28.43 -19.54
N LYS A 329 -46.43 -28.22 -18.69
CA LYS A 329 -47.32 -27.09 -18.77
C LYS A 329 -47.36 -26.37 -17.42
N VAL A 330 -46.61 -25.27 -17.30
CA VAL A 330 -46.55 -24.46 -16.07
C VAL A 330 -46.47 -22.97 -16.38
N ILE A 331 -47.21 -22.20 -15.57
CA ILE A 331 -47.08 -20.75 -15.46
C ILE A 331 -46.69 -20.42 -14.03
N PHE A 332 -45.60 -19.70 -13.87
CA PHE A 332 -45.10 -19.26 -12.57
C PHE A 332 -45.02 -17.75 -12.56
N ILE A 333 -45.74 -17.14 -11.61
CA ILE A 333 -45.74 -15.69 -11.35
C ILE A 333 -45.28 -15.48 -9.92
N ALA A 334 -44.19 -14.86 -9.73
CA ALA A 334 -43.65 -14.55 -8.39
C ALA A 334 -43.24 -13.08 -8.29
N GLY A 335 -43.83 -12.39 -7.33
CA GLY A 335 -43.38 -11.09 -6.91
C GLY A 335 -42.78 -11.16 -5.53
N GLY A 336 -42.03 -10.15 -5.13
CA GLY A 336 -41.52 -10.04 -3.78
C GLY A 336 -40.70 -8.77 -3.54
N VAL A 337 -40.35 -8.54 -2.27
CA VAL A 337 -39.51 -7.43 -1.86
C VAL A 337 -38.24 -8.02 -1.20
N ASN A 338 -37.10 -7.74 -1.74
CA ASN A 338 -35.82 -8.16 -1.15
C ASN A 338 -34.91 -6.93 -0.95
N ALA A 339 -34.41 -6.76 0.27
CA ALA A 339 -33.60 -5.58 0.66
C ALA A 339 -34.24 -4.24 0.25
N GLY A 340 -35.59 -4.12 0.44
CA GLY A 340 -36.38 -2.93 0.12
C GLY A 340 -36.64 -2.70 -1.37
N LYS A 341 -36.22 -3.60 -2.26
CA LYS A 341 -36.44 -3.49 -3.71
C LYS A 341 -37.45 -4.53 -4.18
N PRO A 342 -38.59 -4.10 -4.81
CA PRO A 342 -39.54 -5.02 -5.37
C PRO A 342 -39.02 -5.65 -6.66
N HIS A 343 -39.39 -6.90 -6.87
CA HIS A 343 -39.12 -7.64 -8.12
C HIS A 343 -40.35 -8.46 -8.51
N LEU A 344 -40.54 -8.65 -9.80
CA LEU A 344 -41.54 -9.51 -10.40
C LEU A 344 -40.87 -10.46 -11.39
N THR A 345 -41.25 -11.72 -11.33
CA THR A 345 -40.77 -12.76 -12.26
C THR A 345 -41.95 -13.49 -12.85
N VAL A 346 -42.00 -13.63 -14.16
CA VAL A 346 -42.98 -14.44 -14.88
C VAL A 346 -42.24 -15.46 -15.72
N MET A 347 -42.62 -16.73 -15.58
CA MET A 347 -42.13 -17.83 -16.40
C MET A 347 -43.31 -18.63 -16.93
N ILE A 348 -43.24 -18.99 -18.19
CA ILE A 348 -44.29 -19.70 -18.94
C ILE A 348 -43.63 -20.84 -19.72
N SER A 349 -44.20 -22.04 -19.69
CA SER A 349 -43.71 -23.15 -20.57
C SER A 349 -43.86 -22.75 -22.03
N ASN A 350 -42.92 -23.21 -22.87
CA ASN A 350 -42.87 -22.83 -24.30
C ASN A 350 -44.19 -23.20 -25.02
N SER A 351 -44.73 -24.41 -24.76
CA SER A 351 -45.99 -24.86 -25.29
C SER A 351 -47.17 -23.92 -24.99
N ILE A 352 -47.28 -23.47 -23.73
CA ILE A 352 -48.32 -22.53 -23.34
C ILE A 352 -48.10 -21.14 -23.96
N ALA A 353 -46.85 -20.68 -24.06
CA ALA A 353 -46.54 -19.41 -24.69
C ALA A 353 -46.99 -19.40 -26.17
N GLU A 354 -46.79 -20.51 -26.88
CA GLU A 354 -47.18 -20.67 -28.28
C GLU A 354 -48.70 -20.88 -28.44
N ASP A 355 -49.30 -21.83 -27.67
CA ASP A 355 -50.70 -22.21 -27.78
C ASP A 355 -51.67 -21.06 -27.50
N TYR A 356 -51.35 -20.21 -26.49
CA TYR A 356 -52.20 -19.12 -26.04
C TYR A 356 -51.66 -17.71 -26.43
N GLY A 357 -50.58 -17.62 -27.20
CA GLY A 357 -49.96 -16.35 -27.57
C GLY A 357 -49.52 -15.51 -26.37
N LEU A 358 -49.09 -16.18 -25.31
CA LEU A 358 -48.61 -15.53 -24.07
C LEU A 358 -47.14 -15.10 -24.22
N ASN A 359 -46.82 -13.92 -23.69
CA ASN A 359 -45.46 -13.38 -23.69
C ASN A 359 -45.10 -12.84 -22.32
N ALA A 360 -44.22 -13.54 -21.59
CA ALA A 360 -43.78 -13.15 -20.26
C ALA A 360 -43.15 -11.75 -20.24
N GLY A 361 -42.41 -11.36 -21.30
CA GLY A 361 -41.82 -10.03 -21.40
C GLY A 361 -42.83 -8.91 -21.47
N GLN A 362 -43.96 -9.13 -22.16
CA GLN A 362 -45.05 -8.18 -22.22
C GLN A 362 -45.80 -8.10 -20.89
N ILE A 363 -46.18 -9.27 -20.30
CA ILE A 363 -46.85 -9.35 -19.02
C ILE A 363 -46.04 -8.64 -17.92
N VAL A 364 -44.76 -8.91 -17.83
CA VAL A 364 -43.87 -8.28 -16.85
C VAL A 364 -43.81 -6.77 -17.05
N ARG A 365 -43.68 -6.30 -18.30
CA ARG A 365 -43.60 -4.87 -18.61
C ARG A 365 -44.86 -4.09 -18.20
N GLU A 366 -46.01 -4.65 -18.45
CA GLU A 366 -47.29 -4.05 -18.08
C GLU A 366 -47.51 -4.08 -16.56
N SER A 367 -47.16 -5.17 -15.90
CA SER A 367 -47.34 -5.34 -14.45
C SER A 367 -46.31 -4.57 -13.63
N ALA A 368 -45.09 -4.33 -14.16
CA ALA A 368 -44.05 -3.58 -13.49
C ALA A 368 -44.42 -2.09 -13.25
N GLN A 369 -45.39 -1.56 -13.94
CA GLN A 369 -45.90 -0.20 -13.69
C GLN A 369 -46.38 -0.02 -12.27
N GLU A 370 -46.99 -1.07 -11.67
CA GLU A 370 -47.54 -1.04 -10.30
C GLU A 370 -46.40 -0.88 -9.24
N ILE A 371 -45.21 -1.33 -9.55
CA ILE A 371 -44.02 -1.18 -8.68
C ILE A 371 -43.15 0.01 -9.10
N LYS A 372 -43.66 0.91 -9.95
CA LYS A 372 -42.90 2.03 -10.56
C LYS A 372 -41.56 1.57 -11.12
N GLY A 373 -41.59 0.47 -11.86
CA GLY A 373 -40.44 -0.23 -12.36
C GLY A 373 -40.49 -0.49 -13.86
N GLY A 374 -39.50 -1.21 -14.31
CA GLY A 374 -39.38 -1.68 -15.68
C GLY A 374 -38.77 -3.07 -15.72
N GLY A 375 -39.05 -3.77 -16.79
CA GLY A 375 -38.53 -5.11 -17.00
C GLY A 375 -38.69 -5.59 -18.41
N GLY A 376 -38.34 -6.84 -18.64
CA GLY A 376 -38.45 -7.50 -19.93
C GLY A 376 -37.79 -8.86 -19.90
N GLY A 377 -37.78 -9.51 -21.03
CA GLY A 377 -37.22 -10.84 -21.17
C GLY A 377 -37.68 -11.52 -22.47
N GLN A 378 -37.56 -12.80 -22.48
CA GLN A 378 -38.01 -13.68 -23.55
C GLN A 378 -39.52 -14.00 -23.40
N PRO A 379 -40.21 -14.53 -24.42
CA PRO A 379 -41.59 -14.92 -24.33
C PRO A 379 -41.89 -15.92 -23.21
N PHE A 380 -40.97 -16.77 -22.87
CA PHE A 380 -41.09 -17.81 -21.84
C PHE A 380 -40.57 -17.40 -20.45
N PHE A 381 -39.77 -16.32 -20.33
CA PHE A 381 -39.21 -15.87 -19.06
C PHE A 381 -38.87 -14.38 -19.07
N ALA A 382 -39.37 -13.66 -18.08
CA ALA A 382 -39.07 -12.25 -17.91
C ALA A 382 -39.06 -11.84 -16.43
N THR A 383 -38.30 -10.77 -16.17
CA THR A 383 -38.21 -10.18 -14.83
C THR A 383 -38.32 -8.67 -14.86
N ALA A 384 -38.82 -8.09 -13.78
CA ALA A 384 -38.81 -6.65 -13.55
C ALA A 384 -38.30 -6.32 -12.16
N GLY A 385 -37.74 -5.11 -12.03
CA GLY A 385 -37.44 -4.47 -10.76
C GLY A 385 -38.14 -3.10 -10.70
N GLY A 386 -38.37 -2.59 -9.48
CA GLY A 386 -39.05 -1.31 -9.29
C GLY A 386 -38.51 -0.54 -8.08
N ALA A 387 -39.11 0.63 -7.85
CA ALA A 387 -38.81 1.52 -6.74
C ALA A 387 -39.97 1.64 -5.70
N TYR A 388 -41.09 0.96 -5.91
CA TYR A 388 -42.29 1.06 -5.07
C TYR A 388 -42.70 -0.31 -4.55
N PRO A 389 -42.21 -0.72 -3.36
CA PRO A 389 -42.45 -2.05 -2.77
C PRO A 389 -43.92 -2.35 -2.48
N GLU A 390 -44.71 -1.34 -2.08
CA GLU A 390 -46.11 -1.48 -1.72
C GLU A 390 -46.98 -1.85 -2.92
N GLY A 391 -46.50 -1.69 -4.13
CA GLY A 391 -47.17 -2.05 -5.35
C GLY A 391 -47.06 -3.52 -5.75
N ILE A 392 -46.27 -4.34 -5.02
CA ILE A 392 -45.94 -5.70 -5.48
C ILE A 392 -47.17 -6.63 -5.58
N GLU A 393 -48.08 -6.56 -4.66
CA GLU A 393 -49.30 -7.39 -4.71
C GLU A 393 -50.18 -7.04 -5.93
N LYS A 394 -50.33 -5.74 -6.21
CA LYS A 394 -51.05 -5.28 -7.41
C LYS A 394 -50.32 -5.72 -8.70
N ALA A 395 -49.00 -5.76 -8.70
CA ALA A 395 -48.24 -6.23 -9.84
C ALA A 395 -48.45 -7.74 -10.10
N ILE A 396 -48.49 -8.55 -9.04
CA ILE A 396 -48.80 -9.98 -9.10
C ILE A 396 -50.20 -10.19 -9.63
N GLU A 397 -51.24 -9.52 -9.04
CA GLU A 397 -52.63 -9.60 -9.49
C GLU A 397 -52.81 -9.18 -10.94
N LYS A 398 -52.09 -8.13 -11.38
CA LYS A 398 -52.18 -7.67 -12.76
C LYS A 398 -51.57 -8.69 -13.73
N ALA A 399 -50.43 -9.29 -13.35
CA ALA A 399 -49.83 -10.37 -14.13
C ALA A 399 -50.72 -11.58 -14.23
N GLU A 400 -51.37 -11.98 -13.13
CA GLU A 400 -52.38 -13.06 -13.09
C GLU A 400 -53.55 -12.75 -14.04
N LYS A 401 -54.16 -11.56 -13.94
CA LYS A 401 -55.28 -11.12 -14.80
C LYS A 401 -54.91 -11.15 -16.29
N LEU A 402 -53.74 -10.69 -16.65
CA LEU A 402 -53.26 -10.73 -18.05
C LEU A 402 -53.09 -12.15 -18.58
N VAL A 403 -52.61 -13.07 -17.75
CA VAL A 403 -52.48 -14.48 -18.08
C VAL A 403 -53.88 -15.12 -18.21
N MET A 404 -54.75 -14.94 -17.21
CA MET A 404 -56.08 -15.57 -17.19
C MET A 404 -56.98 -15.06 -18.31
N HIS A 405 -56.86 -13.78 -18.69
CA HIS A 405 -57.61 -13.24 -19.82
C HIS A 405 -57.28 -13.96 -21.12
N LYS A 406 -56.03 -14.27 -21.37
CA LYS A 406 -55.56 -14.97 -22.59
C LYS A 406 -55.96 -16.47 -22.60
N ILE A 407 -55.96 -17.14 -21.42
CA ILE A 407 -56.25 -18.56 -21.30
C ILE A 407 -57.79 -18.79 -21.38
N ASN A 408 -58.62 -17.79 -21.03
CA ASN A 408 -60.06 -17.88 -21.01
C ASN A 408 -60.76 -17.45 -22.30
N VAL A 409 -60.04 -16.98 -23.30
CA VAL A 409 -60.58 -16.48 -24.57
C VAL A 409 -60.83 -17.62 -25.58
N ASP A 410 -61.29 -18.81 -25.15
CA ASP A 410 -61.86 -19.85 -25.98
C ASP A 410 -63.31 -20.17 -25.57
#